data_04d7b0f9e8321e9eaf84970cf88d64f1
#
_entry.id   04d7b0f9e8321e9eaf84970cf88d64f1
#
_cell.length_a   1.000
_cell.length_b   1.000
_cell.length_c   1.000
_cell.angle_alpha   90.00
_cell.angle_beta   90.00
_cell.angle_gamma   90.00
#
_symmetry.space_group_name_H-M   'P 1'
#
loop_
_entity.id
_entity.type
_entity.pdbx_description
1 polymer ?
#
loop_
_entity_poly.entity_id
_entity_poly.type
_entity_poly.pdbx_seq_one_letter_code
_entity_poly.pdbx_strand_id
1 'polypeptide(L)'
;AAKQAEEHGWYLVQDTSWDGYEEIPAWIIQGYTTMAYEACQQMTEQGLAPTHVFVQAGVGAMAGGVVGYLTNVFEGHRPHFGVVEPEAIACIYQSGKVADGAPHEAVDQQPTIMAGLNCGEPCTITWPILRDFADWYFKCPDYVSAYGMRLLAAPEAEDAKVVSGESGAVTTGLVNLIAGKPEYAALKEKLGLDENSVVLCFSTEGDTDPVHYRKIVYEGKNAMPQE
;
A
#
# COMPACT_ATOMS: atom_id res chain seq x y z
N ALA A 1 -5.50 21.97 -11.76
CA ALA A 1 -6.74 21.25 -12.11
C ALA A 1 -7.97 21.97 -11.52
N ALA A 2 -8.07 22.21 -10.19
CA ALA A 2 -9.25 22.80 -9.53
C ALA A 2 -9.68 24.14 -10.15
N LYS A 3 -8.74 25.07 -10.35
CA LYS A 3 -9.03 26.37 -11.00
C LYS A 3 -9.62 26.23 -12.41
N GLN A 4 -9.11 25.29 -13.21
CA GLN A 4 -9.64 25.04 -14.56
C GLN A 4 -11.03 24.40 -14.51
N ALA A 5 -11.27 23.51 -13.55
CA ALA A 5 -12.58 22.92 -13.35
C ALA A 5 -13.64 24.00 -13.02
N GLU A 6 -13.31 24.93 -12.13
CA GLU A 6 -14.16 26.06 -11.78
C GLU A 6 -14.41 27.00 -12.96
N GLU A 7 -13.36 27.40 -13.70
CA GLU A 7 -13.44 28.30 -14.85
C GLU A 7 -14.25 27.75 -16.02
N HIS A 8 -14.25 26.41 -16.20
CA HIS A 8 -14.89 25.76 -17.35
C HIS A 8 -16.14 24.94 -16.99
N GLY A 9 -16.51 24.88 -15.71
CA GLY A 9 -17.64 24.07 -15.23
C GLY A 9 -17.36 22.56 -15.35
N TRP A 10 -16.09 22.15 -15.25
CA TRP A 10 -15.70 20.74 -15.27
C TRP A 10 -15.75 20.12 -13.87
N TYR A 11 -15.88 18.81 -13.82
CA TYR A 11 -15.76 18.09 -12.57
C TYR A 11 -14.27 17.86 -12.23
N LEU A 12 -13.90 18.14 -10.99
CA LEU A 12 -12.65 17.67 -10.42
C LEU A 12 -12.86 16.25 -9.91
N VAL A 13 -12.07 15.29 -10.40
CA VAL A 13 -12.16 13.87 -10.00
C VAL A 13 -10.80 13.42 -9.50
N GLN A 14 -10.70 13.23 -8.19
CA GLN A 14 -9.53 12.67 -7.51
C GLN A 14 -9.94 12.04 -6.17
N ASP A 15 -9.10 11.17 -5.63
CA ASP A 15 -9.37 10.38 -4.43
C ASP A 15 -8.90 11.03 -3.12
N THR A 16 -8.13 12.12 -3.19
CA THR A 16 -7.80 12.92 -2.01
C THR A 16 -9.01 13.78 -1.63
N SER A 17 -9.46 13.68 -0.39
CA SER A 17 -10.57 14.48 0.15
C SER A 17 -10.09 15.59 1.07
N TRP A 18 -10.85 16.67 1.12
CA TRP A 18 -10.70 17.77 2.08
C TRP A 18 -12.08 18.34 2.40
N ASP A 19 -12.15 19.26 3.35
CA ASP A 19 -13.40 19.90 3.78
C ASP A 19 -14.13 20.56 2.59
N GLY A 20 -15.36 20.11 2.32
CA GLY A 20 -16.18 20.54 1.19
C GLY A 20 -15.92 19.78 -0.14
N TYR A 21 -14.97 18.85 -0.20
CA TYR A 21 -14.76 17.96 -1.35
C TYR A 21 -14.65 16.50 -0.87
N GLU A 22 -15.78 15.89 -0.61
CA GLU A 22 -15.85 14.55 -0.01
C GLU A 22 -16.66 13.55 -0.84
N GLU A 23 -17.65 14.01 -1.60
CA GLU A 23 -18.59 13.14 -2.31
C GLU A 23 -17.90 12.29 -3.38
N ILE A 24 -17.13 12.91 -4.28
CA ILE A 24 -16.41 12.20 -5.35
C ILE A 24 -15.32 11.28 -4.76
N PRO A 25 -14.47 11.75 -3.83
CA PRO A 25 -13.54 10.85 -3.13
C PRO A 25 -14.23 9.66 -2.47
N ALA A 26 -15.37 9.85 -1.81
CA ALA A 26 -16.13 8.76 -1.19
C ALA A 26 -16.56 7.70 -2.21
N TRP A 27 -17.02 8.09 -3.40
CA TRP A 27 -17.38 7.16 -4.47
C TRP A 27 -16.17 6.38 -4.98
N ILE A 28 -15.01 7.03 -5.11
CA ILE A 28 -13.77 6.39 -5.52
C ILE A 28 -13.32 5.38 -4.46
N ILE A 29 -13.37 5.75 -3.18
CA ILE A 29 -13.04 4.87 -2.05
C ILE A 29 -13.96 3.64 -2.04
N GLN A 30 -15.26 3.83 -2.26
CA GLN A 30 -16.21 2.73 -2.43
C GLN A 30 -15.83 1.84 -3.62
N GLY A 31 -15.38 2.41 -4.73
CA GLY A 31 -14.88 1.67 -5.88
C GLY A 31 -13.67 0.77 -5.53
N TYR A 32 -12.77 1.23 -4.70
CA TYR A 32 -11.63 0.42 -4.23
C TYR A 32 -12.05 -0.81 -3.41
N THR A 33 -13.22 -0.80 -2.77
CA THR A 33 -13.70 -1.98 -2.02
C THR A 33 -14.00 -3.17 -2.92
N THR A 34 -14.23 -2.96 -4.23
CA THR A 34 -14.43 -4.05 -5.20
C THR A 34 -13.22 -4.97 -5.24
N MET A 35 -12.00 -4.43 -5.22
CA MET A 35 -10.76 -5.22 -5.19
C MET A 35 -10.68 -6.08 -3.91
N ALA A 36 -11.03 -5.51 -2.76
CA ALA A 36 -11.05 -6.25 -1.50
C ALA A 36 -12.14 -7.34 -1.50
N TYR A 37 -13.30 -7.06 -2.06
CA TYR A 37 -14.38 -8.05 -2.23
C TYR A 37 -13.95 -9.24 -3.10
N GLU A 38 -13.36 -8.97 -4.26
CA GLU A 38 -12.87 -10.01 -5.17
C GLU A 38 -11.77 -10.85 -4.51
N ALA A 39 -10.85 -10.21 -3.78
CA ALA A 39 -9.83 -10.92 -3.02
C ALA A 39 -10.45 -11.86 -1.96
N CYS A 40 -11.49 -11.40 -1.23
CA CYS A 40 -12.19 -12.24 -0.27
C CYS A 40 -12.86 -13.44 -0.93
N GLN A 41 -13.49 -13.26 -2.10
CA GLN A 41 -14.10 -14.37 -2.84
C GLN A 41 -13.04 -15.41 -3.23
N GLN A 42 -11.93 -14.97 -3.83
CA GLN A 42 -10.84 -15.85 -4.26
C GLN A 42 -10.20 -16.60 -3.09
N MET A 43 -9.98 -15.94 -1.96
CA MET A 43 -9.47 -16.59 -0.75
C MET A 43 -10.46 -17.63 -0.20
N THR A 44 -11.75 -17.29 -0.17
CA THR A 44 -12.80 -18.21 0.30
C THR A 44 -12.86 -19.47 -0.57
N GLU A 45 -12.77 -19.36 -1.88
CA GLU A 45 -12.72 -20.49 -2.81
C GLU A 45 -11.51 -21.39 -2.58
N GLN A 46 -10.42 -20.86 -2.07
CA GLN A 46 -9.20 -21.59 -1.72
C GLN A 46 -9.17 -22.06 -0.25
N GLY A 47 -10.18 -21.75 0.54
CA GLY A 47 -10.22 -22.06 1.97
C GLY A 47 -9.20 -21.25 2.80
N LEU A 48 -8.79 -20.08 2.32
CA LEU A 48 -7.82 -19.20 2.95
C LEU A 48 -8.52 -18.04 3.67
N ALA A 49 -7.93 -17.60 4.79
CA ALA A 49 -8.25 -16.35 5.47
C ALA A 49 -6.96 -15.62 5.82
N PRO A 50 -6.85 -14.31 5.58
CA PRO A 50 -5.62 -13.59 5.86
C PRO A 50 -5.41 -13.42 7.36
N THR A 51 -4.19 -13.68 7.83
CA THR A 51 -3.75 -13.31 9.18
C THR A 51 -3.17 -11.89 9.19
N HIS A 52 -2.58 -11.50 8.06
CA HIS A 52 -1.95 -10.19 7.87
C HIS A 52 -2.33 -9.62 6.51
N VAL A 53 -2.53 -8.33 6.45
CA VAL A 53 -2.78 -7.58 5.21
C VAL A 53 -1.80 -6.42 5.16
N PHE A 54 -0.98 -6.37 4.12
CA PHE A 54 -0.11 -5.23 3.87
C PHE A 54 -0.65 -4.48 2.65
N VAL A 55 -0.96 -3.21 2.83
CA VAL A 55 -1.55 -2.37 1.80
C VAL A 55 -0.73 -1.10 1.62
N GLN A 56 -0.40 -0.79 0.37
CA GLN A 56 0.32 0.43 0.04
C GLN A 56 -0.59 1.66 0.07
N ALA A 57 0.00 2.81 0.42
CA ALA A 57 -0.72 4.07 0.49
C ALA A 57 0.08 5.24 -0.10
N GLY A 58 -0.60 6.08 -0.88
CA GLY A 58 -0.27 7.47 -1.09
C GLY A 58 -1.10 8.31 -0.12
N VAL A 59 -2.21 8.91 -0.57
CA VAL A 59 -3.14 9.64 0.30
C VAL A 59 -3.91 8.75 1.29
N GLY A 60 -3.87 7.43 1.11
CA GLY A 60 -4.58 6.47 1.95
C GLY A 60 -6.00 6.14 1.51
N ALA A 61 -6.49 6.67 0.39
CA ALA A 61 -7.86 6.42 -0.09
C ALA A 61 -8.11 4.92 -0.36
N MET A 62 -7.27 4.29 -1.18
CA MET A 62 -7.33 2.85 -1.46
C MET A 62 -7.10 2.02 -0.20
N ALA A 63 -6.06 2.33 0.56
CA ALA A 63 -5.72 1.60 1.78
C ALA A 63 -6.88 1.62 2.79
N GLY A 64 -7.50 2.79 3.00
CA GLY A 64 -8.65 2.92 3.89
C GLY A 64 -9.89 2.18 3.39
N GLY A 65 -10.14 2.18 2.07
CA GLY A 65 -11.22 1.38 1.47
C GLY A 65 -11.03 -0.12 1.71
N VAL A 66 -9.82 -0.63 1.47
CA VAL A 66 -9.46 -2.05 1.70
C VAL A 66 -9.56 -2.40 3.19
N VAL A 67 -8.91 -1.63 4.07
CA VAL A 67 -8.92 -1.88 5.52
C VAL A 67 -10.34 -1.84 6.08
N GLY A 68 -11.13 -0.82 5.72
CA GLY A 68 -12.51 -0.70 6.15
C GLY A 68 -13.38 -1.87 5.70
N TYR A 69 -13.24 -2.31 4.45
CA TYR A 69 -13.96 -3.46 3.94
C TYR A 69 -13.59 -4.75 4.68
N LEU A 70 -12.30 -5.06 4.76
CA LEU A 70 -11.82 -6.30 5.38
C LEU A 70 -12.11 -6.36 6.89
N THR A 71 -12.07 -5.23 7.58
CA THR A 71 -12.46 -5.16 9.00
C THR A 71 -13.91 -5.59 9.21
N ASN A 72 -14.82 -5.19 8.30
CA ASN A 72 -16.22 -5.60 8.38
C ASN A 72 -16.43 -7.08 8.02
N VAL A 73 -15.72 -7.57 7.00
CA VAL A 73 -15.88 -8.97 6.54
C VAL A 73 -15.32 -9.96 7.57
N PHE A 74 -14.21 -9.63 8.20
CA PHE A 74 -13.54 -10.47 9.20
C PHE A 74 -13.85 -10.05 10.64
N GLU A 75 -15.06 -9.56 10.91
CA GLU A 75 -15.51 -9.24 12.27
C GLU A 75 -15.31 -10.43 13.21
N GLY A 76 -14.59 -10.22 14.31
CA GLY A 76 -14.24 -11.28 15.27
C GLY A 76 -12.92 -12.03 15.00
N HIS A 77 -12.41 -11.99 13.78
CA HIS A 77 -11.12 -12.57 13.38
C HIS A 77 -10.36 -11.64 12.45
N ARG A 78 -10.34 -10.36 12.79
CA ARG A 78 -9.71 -9.31 12.01
C ARG A 78 -8.22 -9.61 11.75
N PRO A 79 -7.76 -9.58 10.52
CA PRO A 79 -6.33 -9.66 10.23
C PRO A 79 -5.59 -8.44 10.78
N HIS A 80 -4.30 -8.57 10.97
CA HIS A 80 -3.44 -7.44 11.26
C HIS A 80 -3.18 -6.62 10.01
N PHE A 81 -3.28 -5.29 10.12
CA PHE A 81 -3.09 -4.38 8.99
C PHE A 81 -1.79 -3.58 9.09
N GLY A 82 -0.95 -3.68 8.05
CA GLY A 82 0.24 -2.86 7.85
C GLY A 82 0.04 -1.91 6.67
N VAL A 83 0.13 -0.60 6.90
CA VAL A 83 0.12 0.42 5.84
C VAL A 83 1.54 0.74 5.43
N VAL A 84 1.82 0.74 4.13
CA VAL A 84 3.17 0.85 3.57
C VAL A 84 3.25 2.04 2.62
N GLU A 85 4.17 2.95 2.88
CA GLU A 85 4.38 4.18 2.10
C GLU A 85 5.82 4.32 1.62
N PRO A 86 6.07 5.14 0.57
CA PRO A 86 7.42 5.57 0.23
C PRO A 86 8.04 6.39 1.36
N GLU A 87 9.28 6.08 1.74
CA GLU A 87 9.99 6.88 2.76
C GLU A 87 10.14 8.35 2.37
N ALA A 88 10.26 8.61 1.08
CA ALA A 88 10.41 9.94 0.51
C ALA A 88 9.19 10.86 0.71
N ILE A 89 8.00 10.27 0.93
CA ILE A 89 6.75 11.02 1.08
C ILE A 89 5.69 10.15 1.79
N ALA A 90 5.68 10.17 3.14
CA ALA A 90 4.92 9.25 3.99
C ALA A 90 3.98 10.01 4.94
N CYS A 91 2.80 10.39 4.46
CA CYS A 91 1.85 11.20 5.22
C CYS A 91 1.01 10.38 6.22
N ILE A 92 0.65 9.16 5.89
CA ILE A 92 -0.10 8.27 6.80
C ILE A 92 0.81 7.83 7.96
N TYR A 93 2.08 7.46 7.65
CA TYR A 93 3.09 7.19 8.68
C TYR A 93 3.31 8.39 9.61
N GLN A 94 3.40 9.60 9.04
CA GLN A 94 3.55 10.82 9.84
C GLN A 94 2.36 11.05 10.76
N SER A 95 1.14 10.83 10.26
CA SER A 95 -0.09 10.94 11.03
C SER A 95 -0.13 9.94 12.19
N GLY A 96 0.23 8.67 11.92
CA GLY A 96 0.33 7.62 12.94
C GLY A 96 1.45 7.89 13.96
N LYS A 97 2.56 8.49 13.53
CA LYS A 97 3.70 8.84 14.39
C LYS A 97 3.37 9.98 15.36
N VAL A 98 2.67 11.01 14.91
CA VAL A 98 2.25 12.14 15.77
C VAL A 98 1.22 11.68 16.79
N ALA A 99 0.31 10.78 16.40
CA ALA A 99 -0.65 10.10 17.26
C ALA A 99 -1.57 11.04 18.07
N ASP A 100 -1.89 12.23 17.53
CA ASP A 100 -2.84 13.18 18.12
C ASP A 100 -4.27 12.99 17.58
N GLY A 101 -4.45 12.02 16.68
CA GLY A 101 -5.72 11.68 16.04
C GLY A 101 -5.99 12.45 14.75
N ALA A 102 -5.27 13.53 14.46
CA ALA A 102 -5.41 14.32 13.24
C ALA A 102 -4.57 13.73 12.08
N PRO A 103 -4.96 13.97 10.82
CA PRO A 103 -4.11 13.71 9.67
C PRO A 103 -3.00 14.77 9.57
N HIS A 104 -1.80 14.33 9.18
CA HIS A 104 -0.63 15.19 9.02
C HIS A 104 0.01 14.99 7.65
N GLU A 105 0.42 16.09 7.03
CA GLU A 105 1.21 16.04 5.80
C GLU A 105 2.56 15.36 6.02
N ALA A 106 3.11 14.81 4.94
CA ALA A 106 4.45 14.26 4.95
C ALA A 106 5.48 15.38 5.26
N VAL A 107 6.44 15.07 6.14
CA VAL A 107 7.54 16.00 6.47
C VAL A 107 8.49 16.15 5.28
N ASP A 108 8.87 15.02 4.69
CA ASP A 108 9.67 14.98 3.47
C ASP A 108 8.75 14.81 2.27
N GLN A 109 9.01 15.56 1.20
CA GLN A 109 8.24 15.51 -0.04
C GLN A 109 9.21 15.43 -1.21
N GLN A 110 9.90 14.30 -1.31
CA GLN A 110 10.83 14.00 -2.39
C GLN A 110 10.20 13.01 -3.39
N PRO A 111 10.57 13.08 -4.66
CA PRO A 111 10.11 12.10 -5.66
C PRO A 111 10.52 10.68 -5.27
N THR A 112 9.63 9.73 -5.54
CA THR A 112 9.86 8.30 -5.40
C THR A 112 9.60 7.59 -6.73
N ILE A 113 10.15 6.39 -6.93
CA ILE A 113 9.80 5.54 -8.07
C ILE A 113 8.37 5.02 -7.98
N MET A 114 7.79 4.95 -6.78
CA MET A 114 6.40 4.56 -6.54
C MET A 114 5.45 5.72 -6.90
N ALA A 115 5.36 6.03 -8.21
CA ALA A 115 4.69 7.23 -8.69
C ALA A 115 3.22 7.33 -8.26
N GLY A 116 2.51 6.21 -8.20
CA GLY A 116 1.12 6.15 -7.73
C GLY A 116 0.95 6.43 -6.23
N LEU A 117 2.04 6.43 -5.46
CA LEU A 117 2.04 6.72 -4.02
C LEU A 117 2.70 8.06 -3.68
N ASN A 118 3.10 8.84 -4.70
CA ASN A 118 3.83 10.10 -4.52
C ASN A 118 2.89 11.26 -4.12
N CYS A 119 2.27 11.14 -2.95
CA CYS A 119 1.28 12.08 -2.42
C CYS A 119 1.54 12.35 -0.93
N GLY A 120 1.66 13.62 -0.57
CA GLY A 120 2.04 14.05 0.78
C GLY A 120 0.90 14.47 1.70
N GLU A 121 -0.36 14.45 1.23
CA GLU A 121 -1.54 14.86 2.00
C GLU A 121 -2.47 13.67 2.25
N PRO A 122 -2.85 13.37 3.51
CA PRO A 122 -3.77 12.27 3.80
C PRO A 122 -5.19 12.56 3.33
N CYS A 123 -5.87 11.53 2.82
CA CYS A 123 -7.32 11.59 2.56
C CYS A 123 -8.09 11.67 3.89
N THR A 124 -8.82 12.73 4.11
CA THR A 124 -9.53 13.01 5.38
C THR A 124 -10.62 12.00 5.69
N ILE A 125 -11.27 11.42 4.66
CA ILE A 125 -12.33 10.40 4.82
C ILE A 125 -11.76 9.08 5.34
N THR A 126 -10.60 8.66 4.84
CA THR A 126 -10.02 7.36 5.16
C THR A 126 -9.05 7.38 6.33
N TRP A 127 -8.53 8.53 6.70
CA TRP A 127 -7.63 8.62 7.86
C TRP A 127 -8.26 8.05 9.16
N PRO A 128 -9.51 8.35 9.54
CA PRO A 128 -10.12 7.72 10.72
C PRO A 128 -10.13 6.20 10.65
N ILE A 129 -10.36 5.62 9.47
CA ILE A 129 -10.34 4.16 9.28
C ILE A 129 -8.93 3.62 9.51
N LEU A 130 -7.93 4.22 8.88
CA LEU A 130 -6.54 3.79 9.04
C LEU A 130 -6.03 4.00 10.46
N ARG A 131 -6.37 5.13 11.09
CA ARG A 131 -6.03 5.41 12.49
C ARG A 131 -6.58 4.37 13.47
N ASP A 132 -7.83 3.95 13.26
CA ASP A 132 -8.54 3.11 14.22
C ASP A 132 -8.30 1.61 13.98
N PHE A 133 -7.93 1.21 12.76
CA PHE A 133 -7.83 -0.20 12.38
C PHE A 133 -6.46 -0.65 11.87
N ALA A 134 -5.55 0.24 11.47
CA ALA A 134 -4.20 -0.17 11.12
C ALA A 134 -3.37 -0.46 12.39
N ASP A 135 -2.69 -1.60 12.40
CA ASP A 135 -1.84 -2.01 13.52
C ASP A 135 -0.42 -1.42 13.37
N TRP A 136 0.03 -1.21 12.12
CA TRP A 136 1.39 -0.73 11.83
C TRP A 136 1.43 0.21 10.63
N TYR A 137 2.38 1.14 10.69
CA TYR A 137 2.71 2.06 9.60
C TYR A 137 4.18 1.91 9.26
N PHE A 138 4.47 1.68 7.98
CA PHE A 138 5.82 1.52 7.46
C PHE A 138 6.13 2.59 6.44
N LYS A 139 7.38 3.03 6.41
CA LYS A 139 7.92 3.81 5.30
C LYS A 139 9.12 3.07 4.70
N CYS A 140 9.12 2.90 3.39
CA CYS A 140 10.06 2.08 2.66
C CYS A 140 10.85 2.91 1.66
N PRO A 141 12.19 2.80 1.64
CA PRO A 141 12.99 3.37 0.57
C PRO A 141 12.71 2.63 -0.75
N ASP A 142 12.96 3.30 -1.87
CA ASP A 142 12.67 2.83 -3.23
C ASP A 142 13.24 1.44 -3.56
N TYR A 143 14.37 1.07 -2.96
CA TYR A 143 14.95 -0.24 -3.21
C TYR A 143 14.09 -1.41 -2.71
N VAL A 144 13.21 -1.18 -1.72
CA VAL A 144 12.27 -2.21 -1.22
C VAL A 144 11.23 -2.54 -2.27
N SER A 145 10.67 -1.51 -2.93
CA SER A 145 9.78 -1.67 -4.06
C SER A 145 10.48 -2.39 -5.23
N ALA A 146 11.66 -1.91 -5.61
CA ALA A 146 12.45 -2.51 -6.68
C ALA A 146 12.83 -3.98 -6.37
N TYR A 147 13.06 -4.31 -5.11
CA TYR A 147 13.28 -5.69 -4.66
C TYR A 147 12.02 -6.53 -4.86
N GLY A 148 10.85 -6.04 -4.44
CA GLY A 148 9.57 -6.70 -4.64
C GLY A 148 9.26 -6.96 -6.12
N MET A 149 9.53 -5.97 -7.00
CA MET A 149 9.38 -6.14 -8.46
C MET A 149 10.22 -7.30 -8.99
N ARG A 150 11.49 -7.40 -8.57
CA ARG A 150 12.39 -8.49 -8.97
C ARG A 150 11.94 -9.85 -8.44
N LEU A 151 11.50 -9.89 -7.19
CA LEU A 151 11.00 -11.10 -6.56
C LEU A 151 9.80 -11.66 -7.31
N LEU A 152 8.82 -10.82 -7.61
CA LEU A 152 7.60 -11.19 -8.33
C LEU A 152 7.87 -11.56 -9.80
N ALA A 153 8.87 -10.94 -10.43
CA ALA A 153 9.25 -11.24 -11.81
C ALA A 153 10.05 -12.55 -11.97
N ALA A 154 10.71 -13.00 -10.90
CA ALA A 154 11.53 -14.22 -10.88
C ALA A 154 11.14 -15.12 -9.70
N PRO A 155 9.94 -15.72 -9.75
CA PRO A 155 9.43 -16.55 -8.67
C PRO A 155 10.28 -17.81 -8.47
N GLU A 156 10.21 -18.38 -7.28
CA GLU A 156 10.83 -19.66 -6.97
C GLU A 156 9.88 -20.83 -7.29
N ALA A 157 10.47 -21.92 -7.80
CA ALA A 157 9.79 -23.20 -8.02
C ALA A 157 8.42 -23.10 -8.74
N GLU A 158 7.35 -23.44 -8.04
CA GLU A 158 5.98 -23.54 -8.56
C GLU A 158 5.21 -22.21 -8.45
N ASP A 159 5.82 -21.16 -7.90
CA ASP A 159 5.16 -19.87 -7.70
C ASP A 159 4.83 -19.19 -9.02
N ALA A 160 3.70 -18.51 -9.06
CA ALA A 160 3.28 -17.78 -10.24
C ALA A 160 4.13 -16.50 -10.43
N LYS A 161 4.56 -16.28 -11.68
CA LYS A 161 5.17 -15.01 -12.06
C LYS A 161 4.13 -13.90 -12.06
N VAL A 162 4.41 -12.81 -11.35
CA VAL A 162 3.57 -11.61 -11.33
C VAL A 162 4.36 -10.41 -11.89
N VAL A 163 3.78 -9.72 -12.85
CA VAL A 163 4.29 -8.43 -13.33
C VAL A 163 3.67 -7.34 -12.48
N SER A 164 4.43 -6.80 -11.54
CA SER A 164 4.01 -5.72 -10.66
C SER A 164 4.88 -4.50 -10.87
N GLY A 165 4.25 -3.35 -11.00
CA GLY A 165 4.93 -2.06 -11.00
C GLY A 165 5.38 -1.64 -9.61
N GLU A 166 5.99 -0.46 -9.54
CA GLU A 166 6.70 0.03 -8.38
C GLU A 166 5.79 0.19 -7.15
N SER A 167 4.61 0.77 -7.34
CA SER A 167 3.68 1.02 -6.22
C SER A 167 3.07 -0.28 -5.70
N GLY A 168 2.77 -1.25 -6.58
CA GLY A 168 2.16 -2.53 -6.22
C GLY A 168 3.13 -3.51 -5.54
N ALA A 169 4.43 -3.41 -5.83
CA ALA A 169 5.43 -4.38 -5.38
C ALA A 169 6.01 -4.11 -3.98
N VAL A 170 5.84 -2.90 -3.45
CA VAL A 170 6.51 -2.50 -2.20
C VAL A 170 6.09 -3.35 -1.01
N THR A 171 4.83 -3.72 -0.91
CA THR A 171 4.31 -4.55 0.18
C THR A 171 4.92 -5.94 0.17
N THR A 172 5.00 -6.58 -1.00
CA THR A 172 5.66 -7.90 -1.16
C THR A 172 7.14 -7.82 -0.84
N GLY A 173 7.82 -6.75 -1.30
CA GLY A 173 9.23 -6.51 -1.00
C GLY A 173 9.47 -6.38 0.51
N LEU A 174 8.66 -5.58 1.20
CA LEU A 174 8.75 -5.39 2.65
C LEU A 174 8.53 -6.70 3.41
N VAL A 175 7.46 -7.41 3.11
CA VAL A 175 7.10 -8.67 3.80
C VAL A 175 8.21 -9.71 3.62
N ASN A 176 8.73 -9.86 2.40
CA ASN A 176 9.79 -10.82 2.13
C ASN A 176 11.09 -10.48 2.89
N LEU A 177 11.46 -9.20 2.97
CA LEU A 177 12.60 -8.76 3.77
C LEU A 177 12.41 -9.09 5.25
N ILE A 178 11.25 -8.76 5.82
CA ILE A 178 10.95 -9.03 7.23
C ILE A 178 10.93 -10.54 7.51
N ALA A 179 10.37 -11.34 6.62
CA ALA A 179 10.26 -12.79 6.78
C ALA A 179 11.61 -13.50 6.67
N GLY A 180 12.49 -13.06 5.75
CA GLY A 180 13.68 -13.79 5.34
C GLY A 180 15.01 -13.27 5.89
N LYS A 181 15.10 -12.01 6.32
CA LYS A 181 16.35 -11.41 6.74
C LYS A 181 16.56 -11.46 8.26
N PRO A 182 17.70 -11.97 8.76
CA PRO A 182 17.97 -12.07 10.21
C PRO A 182 17.93 -10.73 10.94
N GLU A 183 18.33 -9.63 10.31
CA GLU A 183 18.28 -8.28 10.90
C GLU A 183 16.86 -7.83 11.25
N TYR A 184 15.84 -8.42 10.64
CA TYR A 184 14.42 -8.12 10.93
C TYR A 184 13.75 -9.14 11.85
N ALA A 185 14.50 -10.09 12.45
CA ALA A 185 13.92 -11.14 13.30
C ALA A 185 13.06 -10.59 14.45
N ALA A 186 13.52 -9.53 15.12
CA ALA A 186 12.75 -8.90 16.21
C ALA A 186 11.48 -8.21 15.68
N LEU A 187 11.51 -7.65 14.47
CA LEU A 187 10.32 -7.07 13.83
C LEU A 187 9.34 -8.17 13.40
N LYS A 188 9.85 -9.25 12.80
CA LYS A 188 9.06 -10.42 12.44
C LYS A 188 8.29 -10.98 13.63
N GLU A 189 8.98 -11.16 14.77
CA GLU A 189 8.35 -11.61 16.03
C GLU A 189 7.29 -10.62 16.53
N LYS A 190 7.60 -9.31 16.52
CA LYS A 190 6.65 -8.26 16.94
C LYS A 190 5.39 -8.22 16.07
N LEU A 191 5.49 -8.51 14.78
CA LEU A 191 4.37 -8.59 13.86
C LEU A 191 3.58 -9.90 13.99
N GLY A 192 4.13 -10.92 14.64
CA GLY A 192 3.52 -12.26 14.73
C GLY A 192 3.60 -13.03 13.41
N LEU A 193 4.56 -12.70 12.53
CA LEU A 193 4.75 -13.41 11.27
C LEU A 193 5.50 -14.74 11.50
N ASP A 194 4.87 -15.84 11.13
CA ASP A 194 5.41 -17.20 11.24
C ASP A 194 5.06 -18.06 10.00
N GLU A 195 5.35 -19.36 10.06
CA GLU A 195 5.07 -20.31 8.99
C GLU A 195 3.57 -20.56 8.74
N ASN A 196 2.70 -20.17 9.67
CA ASN A 196 1.25 -20.32 9.54
C ASN A 196 0.58 -19.01 9.05
N SER A 197 1.37 -17.96 8.87
CA SER A 197 0.85 -16.67 8.46
C SER A 197 0.37 -16.70 7.01
N VAL A 198 -0.85 -16.24 6.78
CA VAL A 198 -1.42 -15.97 5.45
C VAL A 198 -1.39 -14.47 5.23
N VAL A 199 -0.52 -14.04 4.32
CA VAL A 199 -0.29 -12.61 4.05
C VAL A 199 -0.96 -12.21 2.75
N LEU A 200 -1.86 -11.23 2.82
CA LEU A 200 -2.49 -10.61 1.66
C LEU A 200 -1.76 -9.31 1.29
N CYS A 201 -1.32 -9.23 0.03
CA CYS A 201 -0.80 -8.01 -0.59
C CYS A 201 -1.57 -7.73 -1.88
N PHE A 202 -1.61 -6.46 -2.30
CA PHE A 202 -2.30 -6.04 -3.50
C PHE A 202 -1.30 -5.52 -4.53
N SER A 203 -1.22 -6.18 -5.69
CA SER A 203 -0.47 -5.67 -6.85
C SER A 203 -1.41 -4.84 -7.71
N THR A 204 -1.35 -3.52 -7.58
CA THR A 204 -2.31 -2.57 -8.16
C THR A 204 -1.94 -2.05 -9.54
N GLU A 205 -0.74 -2.37 -10.02
CA GLU A 205 -0.27 -1.96 -11.33
C GLU A 205 0.65 -3.00 -11.96
N GLY A 206 0.69 -3.04 -13.30
CA GLY A 206 1.66 -3.80 -14.07
C GLY A 206 2.87 -2.96 -14.49
N ASP A 207 3.49 -3.30 -15.62
CA ASP A 207 4.61 -2.57 -16.22
C ASP A 207 4.14 -1.36 -17.03
N THR A 208 3.47 -0.43 -16.40
CA THR A 208 2.89 0.76 -17.04
C THR A 208 3.96 1.66 -17.67
N ASP A 209 5.21 1.64 -17.16
CA ASP A 209 6.41 2.13 -17.81
C ASP A 209 7.36 0.94 -18.12
N PRO A 210 7.22 0.28 -19.27
CA PRO A 210 8.02 -0.90 -19.60
C PRO A 210 9.53 -0.64 -19.66
N VAL A 211 9.94 0.58 -19.98
CA VAL A 211 11.36 0.96 -20.01
C VAL A 211 11.91 1.02 -18.58
N HIS A 212 11.19 1.65 -17.68
CA HIS A 212 11.60 1.73 -16.28
C HIS A 212 11.55 0.37 -15.60
N TYR A 213 10.48 -0.40 -15.82
CA TYR A 213 10.35 -1.78 -15.36
C TYR A 213 11.58 -2.63 -15.74
N ARG A 214 12.00 -2.59 -17.01
CA ARG A 214 13.20 -3.31 -17.46
C ARG A 214 14.46 -2.89 -16.73
N LYS A 215 14.67 -1.58 -16.53
CA LYS A 215 15.83 -1.05 -15.79
C LYS A 215 15.87 -1.57 -14.35
N ILE A 216 14.73 -1.68 -13.69
CA ILE A 216 14.65 -2.18 -12.32
C ILE A 216 14.85 -3.69 -12.30
N VAL A 217 14.07 -4.43 -13.07
CA VAL A 217 14.02 -5.90 -12.98
C VAL A 217 15.25 -6.55 -13.58
N TYR A 218 15.73 -6.08 -14.75
CA TYR A 218 16.79 -6.76 -15.51
C TYR A 218 18.15 -6.06 -15.47
N GLU A 219 18.19 -4.76 -15.19
CA GLU A 219 19.43 -3.97 -15.23
C GLU A 219 19.90 -3.56 -13.81
N GLY A 220 19.15 -3.92 -12.77
CA GLY A 220 19.54 -3.71 -11.36
C GLY A 220 19.40 -2.27 -10.86
N LYS A 221 18.62 -1.42 -11.55
CA LYS A 221 18.32 -0.07 -11.02
C LYS A 221 17.62 -0.18 -9.65
N ASN A 222 17.94 0.73 -8.73
CA ASN A 222 17.46 0.72 -7.35
C ASN A 222 17.75 -0.63 -6.64
N ALA A 223 18.95 -1.18 -6.83
CA ALA A 223 19.38 -2.35 -6.08
C ALA A 223 19.45 -2.06 -4.57
N MET A 224 19.33 -3.12 -3.77
CA MET A 224 19.56 -2.99 -2.32
C MET A 224 20.97 -2.46 -2.06
N PRO A 225 21.15 -1.58 -1.06
CA PRO A 225 22.50 -1.16 -0.64
C PRO A 225 23.35 -2.39 -0.33
N GLN A 226 24.60 -2.37 -0.76
CA GLN A 226 25.59 -3.37 -0.32
C GLN A 226 26.04 -3.02 1.10
N GLU A 227 26.12 -4.01 1.97
CA GLU A 227 26.68 -3.86 3.31
C GLU A 227 28.17 -3.48 3.28
#